data_8f020a0cf2ee973e2dda92c4290b423d
#
_entry.id   8f020a0cf2ee973e2dda92c4290b423d
#
_cell.length_a   1.000
_cell.length_b   1.000
_cell.length_c   1.000
_cell.angle_alpha   90.00
_cell.angle_beta   90.00
_cell.angle_gamma   90.00
#
_symmetry.space_group_name_H-M   'P 1'
#
loop_
_entity.id
_entity.type
_entity.pdbx_description
1 polymer ?
#
loop_
_entity_poly.entity_id
_entity_poly.type
_entity_poly.pdbx_seq_one_letter_code
_entity_poly.pdbx_strand_id
1 'polypeptide(L)'
;MPHKKNIALFTNYLSFGGTERVISLLCNELTKYYNINLVLIYNSIEFPLHEDVNVIVLTNESYNQKQSLFSKMILFIKTLKNYRMALRTNNIETSISFLVLPNLINSCAKIFNKKLKTIISERCFPSIMYSSSAFYLRSFKFIVKKFYNKNDLLFSNSLYINEDLKQNFGLKINAEVLYNPIQITNQTNDFISDIELSNEFNIITVGRLIEVKNHNGIIESFSLLPSNYKLDIYGSGSLENQLKTLTNELNLEERIHFKGNVSNIRDYLVKGDCLVLFSNTEGFPNAILEAMSVGLPVISSNCMSGPLELLNENELVKIEPGSFVEAKYGILVNINDIHGLNKAIQFLESNKDVRKNYSKKGFERVKDFEVSKIGLEISNLINRIDQ
;
A
#
# COMPACT_ATOMS: atom_id res chain seq x y z
N MET A 1 -10.19 1.31 -35.38
CA MET A 1 -10.24 1.55 -33.94
C MET A 1 -9.63 2.91 -33.67
N PRO A 2 -10.19 3.75 -32.80
CA PRO A 2 -9.53 5.01 -32.46
C PRO A 2 -8.13 4.74 -31.92
N HIS A 3 -7.16 5.56 -32.29
CA HIS A 3 -5.76 5.39 -31.90
C HIS A 3 -5.65 5.57 -30.40
N LYS A 4 -5.28 4.50 -29.66
CA LYS A 4 -5.08 4.59 -28.20
C LYS A 4 -3.93 5.55 -27.91
N LYS A 5 -4.11 6.44 -26.91
CA LYS A 5 -3.10 7.37 -26.45
C LYS A 5 -1.95 6.66 -25.77
N ASN A 6 -0.69 7.14 -25.97
CA ASN A 6 0.49 6.61 -25.32
C ASN A 6 0.67 7.24 -23.95
N ILE A 7 0.69 6.42 -22.89
CA ILE A 7 0.82 6.84 -21.51
C ILE A 7 2.01 6.14 -20.85
N ALA A 8 2.77 6.87 -20.03
CA ALA A 8 3.79 6.28 -19.18
C ALA A 8 3.26 6.07 -17.75
N LEU A 9 3.52 4.89 -17.18
CA LEU A 9 3.55 4.68 -15.73
C LEU A 9 5.02 4.58 -15.32
N PHE A 10 5.47 5.47 -14.43
CA PHE A 10 6.89 5.62 -14.10
C PHE A 10 7.17 5.35 -12.63
N THR A 11 8.06 4.39 -12.35
CA THR A 11 8.45 4.01 -10.99
C THR A 11 9.93 3.63 -10.91
N ASN A 12 10.43 3.34 -9.71
CA ASN A 12 11.82 2.90 -9.53
C ASN A 12 12.06 1.51 -10.13
N TYR A 13 11.23 0.55 -9.77
CA TYR A 13 11.28 -0.86 -10.13
C TYR A 13 9.89 -1.47 -9.91
N LEU A 14 9.71 -2.74 -10.24
CA LEU A 14 8.47 -3.49 -10.01
C LEU A 14 8.74 -4.78 -9.21
N SER A 15 9.62 -4.69 -8.17
CA SER A 15 9.91 -5.79 -7.26
C SER A 15 8.83 -5.95 -6.17
N PHE A 16 8.96 -6.94 -5.29
CA PHE A 16 7.95 -7.20 -4.25
C PHE A 16 7.70 -5.99 -3.35
N GLY A 17 6.47 -5.48 -3.36
CA GLY A 17 6.02 -4.36 -2.57
C GLY A 17 4.56 -3.99 -2.85
N GLY A 18 3.92 -3.29 -1.90
CA GLY A 18 2.52 -2.92 -2.04
C GLY A 18 2.25 -1.92 -3.16
N THR A 19 3.13 -0.93 -3.34
CA THR A 19 3.02 0.06 -4.41
C THR A 19 3.28 -0.58 -5.77
N GLU A 20 4.27 -1.44 -5.87
CA GLU A 20 4.67 -2.15 -7.09
C GLU A 20 3.55 -3.08 -7.57
N ARG A 21 2.88 -3.77 -6.65
CA ARG A 21 1.68 -4.56 -6.97
C ARG A 21 0.56 -3.71 -7.53
N VAL A 22 0.30 -2.55 -6.92
CA VAL A 22 -0.70 -1.59 -7.43
C VAL A 22 -0.36 -1.13 -8.84
N ILE A 23 0.90 -0.80 -9.11
CA ILE A 23 1.35 -0.36 -10.45
C ILE A 23 1.16 -1.49 -11.48
N SER A 24 1.50 -2.74 -11.15
CA SER A 24 1.28 -3.89 -12.03
C SER A 24 -0.21 -4.05 -12.38
N LEU A 25 -1.10 -4.02 -11.37
CA LEU A 25 -2.55 -4.10 -11.59
C LEU A 25 -3.05 -2.96 -12.49
N LEU A 26 -2.58 -1.74 -12.25
CA LEU A 26 -2.95 -0.57 -13.05
C LEU A 26 -2.39 -0.64 -14.48
N CYS A 27 -1.14 -1.09 -14.66
CA CYS A 27 -0.59 -1.31 -16.01
C CYS A 27 -1.47 -2.24 -16.80
N ASN A 28 -1.82 -3.39 -16.23
CA ASN A 28 -2.63 -4.42 -16.89
C ASN A 28 -4.05 -3.93 -17.19
N GLU A 29 -4.71 -3.25 -16.25
CA GLU A 29 -6.07 -2.74 -16.44
C GLU A 29 -6.14 -1.63 -17.49
N LEU A 30 -5.17 -0.71 -17.46
CA LEU A 30 -5.17 0.45 -18.35
C LEU A 30 -4.84 0.10 -19.80
N THR A 31 -4.31 -1.08 -20.11
CA THR A 31 -4.14 -1.55 -21.50
C THR A 31 -5.46 -1.59 -22.27
N LYS A 32 -6.59 -1.71 -21.57
CA LYS A 32 -7.93 -1.66 -22.18
C LYS A 32 -8.20 -0.32 -22.85
N TYR A 33 -7.63 0.76 -22.34
CA TYR A 33 -7.91 2.15 -22.76
C TYR A 33 -6.75 2.83 -23.49
N TYR A 34 -5.50 2.46 -23.15
CA TYR A 34 -4.28 3.16 -23.55
C TYR A 34 -3.19 2.22 -24.03
N ASN A 35 -2.23 2.74 -24.80
CA ASN A 35 -0.95 2.10 -25.03
C ASN A 35 -0.05 2.38 -23.82
N ILE A 36 0.21 1.37 -23.00
CA ILE A 36 0.92 1.53 -21.73
C ILE A 36 2.41 1.32 -21.91
N ASN A 37 3.19 2.32 -21.48
CA ASN A 37 4.64 2.26 -21.35
C ASN A 37 5.02 2.27 -19.88
N LEU A 38 5.42 1.12 -19.35
CA LEU A 38 5.97 1.02 -18.00
C LEU A 38 7.43 1.44 -18.04
N VAL A 39 7.73 2.60 -17.44
CA VAL A 39 9.09 3.13 -17.37
C VAL A 39 9.67 2.82 -16.00
N LEU A 40 10.81 2.13 -15.96
CA LEU A 40 11.51 1.72 -14.75
C LEU A 40 12.88 2.40 -14.68
N ILE A 41 13.28 2.86 -13.49
CA ILE A 41 14.68 3.31 -13.30
C ILE A 41 15.59 2.09 -13.34
N TYR A 42 15.27 1.02 -12.60
CA TYR A 42 16.07 -0.20 -12.47
C TYR A 42 15.34 -1.41 -13.06
N ASN A 43 16.09 -2.33 -13.65
CA ASN A 43 15.55 -3.57 -14.23
C ASN A 43 15.28 -4.61 -13.12
N SER A 44 14.09 -4.52 -12.50
CA SER A 44 13.61 -5.52 -11.52
C SER A 44 12.10 -5.63 -11.66
N ILE A 45 11.60 -6.79 -12.10
CA ILE A 45 10.18 -7.06 -12.37
C ILE A 45 9.85 -8.41 -11.76
N GLU A 46 8.98 -8.39 -10.73
CA GLU A 46 8.54 -9.57 -9.97
C GLU A 46 7.02 -9.80 -10.10
N PHE A 47 6.28 -8.79 -10.56
CA PHE A 47 4.84 -8.90 -10.79
C PHE A 47 4.53 -9.14 -12.26
N PRO A 48 3.49 -9.95 -12.58
CA PRO A 48 3.11 -10.23 -13.95
C PRO A 48 2.58 -8.98 -14.65
N LEU A 49 2.94 -8.83 -15.92
CA LEU A 49 2.48 -7.77 -16.80
C LEU A 49 1.75 -8.36 -18.00
N HIS A 50 0.72 -7.63 -18.47
CA HIS A 50 0.04 -7.95 -19.70
C HIS A 50 1.00 -7.82 -20.91
N GLU A 51 0.87 -8.63 -21.93
CA GLU A 51 1.75 -8.64 -23.11
C GLU A 51 1.78 -7.31 -23.87
N ASP A 52 0.70 -6.54 -23.81
CA ASP A 52 0.60 -5.20 -24.43
C ASP A 52 1.32 -4.10 -23.63
N VAL A 53 1.91 -4.38 -22.48
CA VAL A 53 2.66 -3.40 -21.71
C VAL A 53 4.09 -3.30 -22.25
N ASN A 54 4.42 -2.15 -22.84
CA ASN A 54 5.80 -1.87 -23.28
C ASN A 54 6.66 -1.48 -22.07
N VAL A 55 7.73 -2.25 -21.81
CA VAL A 55 8.63 -1.99 -20.68
C VAL A 55 9.88 -1.26 -21.15
N ILE A 56 10.18 -0.12 -20.49
CA ILE A 56 11.33 0.73 -20.79
C ILE A 56 12.20 0.86 -19.54
N VAL A 57 13.42 0.38 -19.57
CA VAL A 57 14.38 0.47 -18.46
C VAL A 57 15.37 1.61 -18.73
N LEU A 58 15.53 2.53 -17.77
CA LEU A 58 16.32 3.74 -17.94
C LEU A 58 17.82 3.56 -17.62
N THR A 59 18.16 2.57 -16.78
CA THR A 59 19.55 2.29 -16.39
C THR A 59 19.80 0.80 -16.20
N ASN A 60 20.99 0.35 -16.54
CA ASN A 60 21.45 -1.01 -16.28
C ASN A 60 22.05 -1.17 -14.86
N GLU A 61 22.07 -0.11 -14.07
CA GLU A 61 22.58 -0.16 -12.71
C GLU A 61 21.62 -0.91 -11.79
N SER A 62 22.14 -1.64 -10.83
CA SER A 62 21.33 -2.22 -9.74
C SER A 62 21.02 -1.17 -8.69
N TYR A 63 19.86 -1.30 -8.04
CA TYR A 63 19.49 -0.42 -6.93
C TYR A 63 20.48 -0.58 -5.75
N ASN A 64 21.16 0.51 -5.38
CA ASN A 64 22.11 0.53 -4.27
C ASN A 64 21.85 1.73 -3.37
N GLN A 65 21.44 1.46 -2.13
CA GLN A 65 21.14 2.50 -1.12
C GLN A 65 22.39 3.24 -0.62
N LYS A 66 23.58 2.59 -0.67
CA LYS A 66 24.83 3.09 -0.09
C LYS A 66 25.66 3.99 -1.03
N GLN A 67 25.09 4.47 -2.12
CA GLN A 67 25.79 5.36 -3.06
C GLN A 67 26.11 6.73 -2.44
N SER A 68 27.25 7.31 -2.82
CA SER A 68 27.63 8.67 -2.46
C SER A 68 26.64 9.71 -3.01
N LEU A 69 26.56 10.88 -2.40
CA LEU A 69 25.70 11.98 -2.88
C LEU A 69 26.05 12.37 -4.34
N PHE A 70 27.34 12.36 -4.69
CA PHE A 70 27.80 12.68 -6.05
C PHE A 70 27.32 11.63 -7.07
N SER A 71 27.43 10.34 -6.74
CA SER A 71 26.92 9.25 -7.59
C SER A 71 25.40 9.33 -7.77
N LYS A 72 24.67 9.67 -6.71
CA LYS A 72 23.19 9.88 -6.77
C LYS A 72 22.83 11.05 -7.70
N MET A 73 23.62 12.13 -7.68
CA MET A 73 23.40 13.28 -8.56
C MET A 73 23.66 12.93 -10.04
N ILE A 74 24.75 12.22 -10.33
CA ILE A 74 25.06 11.73 -11.69
C ILE A 74 23.94 10.82 -12.20
N LEU A 75 23.54 9.86 -11.35
CA LEU A 75 22.43 8.93 -11.67
C LEU A 75 21.13 9.70 -11.96
N PHE A 76 20.81 10.71 -11.16
CA PHE A 76 19.63 11.55 -11.39
C PHE A 76 19.66 12.25 -12.75
N ILE A 77 20.78 12.88 -13.10
CA ILE A 77 20.93 13.58 -14.39
C ILE A 77 20.82 12.59 -15.56
N LYS A 78 21.50 11.43 -15.46
CA LYS A 78 21.46 10.37 -16.47
C LYS A 78 20.03 9.84 -16.65
N THR A 79 19.35 9.55 -15.52
CA THR A 79 17.97 9.05 -15.52
C THR A 79 17.00 10.07 -16.12
N LEU A 80 17.12 11.36 -15.74
CA LEU A 80 16.29 12.43 -16.32
C LEU A 80 16.50 12.56 -17.84
N LYS A 81 17.75 12.47 -18.32
CA LYS A 81 18.06 12.49 -19.76
C LYS A 81 17.40 11.32 -20.48
N ASN A 82 17.60 10.09 -19.97
CA ASN A 82 17.07 8.88 -20.57
C ASN A 82 15.53 8.86 -20.53
N TYR A 83 14.94 9.32 -19.43
CA TYR A 83 13.50 9.45 -19.30
C TYR A 83 12.90 10.41 -20.34
N ARG A 84 13.50 11.59 -20.52
CA ARG A 84 13.05 12.54 -21.54
C ARG A 84 13.19 11.98 -22.96
N MET A 85 14.23 11.20 -23.21
CA MET A 85 14.41 10.50 -24.49
C MET A 85 13.30 9.45 -24.67
N ALA A 86 13.04 8.61 -23.66
CA ALA A 86 11.96 7.61 -23.68
C ALA A 86 10.58 8.23 -23.96
N LEU A 87 10.25 9.35 -23.31
CA LEU A 87 9.01 10.08 -23.56
C LEU A 87 8.87 10.52 -25.03
N ARG A 88 9.96 11.02 -25.64
CA ARG A 88 9.94 11.47 -27.03
C ARG A 88 9.87 10.31 -28.02
N THR A 89 10.72 9.28 -27.84
CA THR A 89 10.81 8.15 -28.78
C THR A 89 9.50 7.36 -28.84
N ASN A 90 8.79 7.28 -27.71
CA ASN A 90 7.51 6.54 -27.62
C ASN A 90 6.28 7.46 -27.75
N ASN A 91 6.46 8.73 -28.17
CA ASN A 91 5.38 9.71 -28.33
C ASN A 91 4.44 9.77 -27.11
N ILE A 92 5.01 9.77 -25.90
CA ILE A 92 4.24 9.78 -24.65
C ILE A 92 3.76 11.20 -24.37
N GLU A 93 2.43 11.36 -24.25
CA GLU A 93 1.78 12.63 -24.01
C GLU A 93 1.41 12.84 -22.55
N THR A 94 1.13 11.74 -21.83
CA THR A 94 0.78 11.76 -20.40
C THR A 94 1.67 10.82 -19.64
N SER A 95 2.18 11.30 -18.50
CA SER A 95 3.01 10.50 -17.61
C SER A 95 2.47 10.52 -16.19
N ILE A 96 2.29 9.32 -15.62
CA ILE A 96 1.90 9.09 -14.23
C ILE A 96 3.11 8.51 -13.50
N SER A 97 3.60 9.17 -12.46
CA SER A 97 4.75 8.68 -11.70
C SER A 97 4.38 8.36 -10.26
N PHE A 98 5.10 7.38 -9.70
CA PHE A 98 4.88 6.86 -8.36
C PHE A 98 6.19 6.94 -7.55
N LEU A 99 6.08 7.33 -6.27
CA LEU A 99 7.20 7.50 -5.36
C LEU A 99 8.05 8.75 -5.64
N VAL A 100 8.82 9.18 -4.63
CA VAL A 100 9.45 10.51 -4.60
C VAL A 100 10.43 10.75 -5.75
N LEU A 101 11.33 9.79 -6.04
CA LEU A 101 12.35 9.99 -7.07
C LEU A 101 11.74 10.05 -8.48
N PRO A 102 10.88 9.11 -8.91
CA PRO A 102 10.14 9.24 -10.16
C PRO A 102 9.28 10.49 -10.23
N ASN A 103 8.60 10.88 -9.14
CA ASN A 103 7.80 12.12 -9.09
C ASN A 103 8.67 13.36 -9.34
N LEU A 104 9.86 13.42 -8.74
CA LEU A 104 10.79 14.52 -8.95
C LEU A 104 11.30 14.57 -10.40
N ILE A 105 11.67 13.42 -10.98
CA ILE A 105 12.12 13.33 -12.37
C ILE A 105 11.01 13.72 -13.34
N ASN A 106 9.78 13.26 -13.10
CA ASN A 106 8.60 13.61 -13.90
C ASN A 106 8.31 15.12 -13.84
N SER A 107 8.38 15.70 -12.64
CA SER A 107 8.25 17.16 -12.46
C SER A 107 9.33 17.95 -13.21
N CYS A 108 10.57 17.47 -13.20
CA CYS A 108 11.66 18.08 -13.99
C CYS A 108 11.40 17.94 -15.50
N ALA A 109 10.92 16.77 -15.96
CA ALA A 109 10.57 16.59 -17.37
C ALA A 109 9.47 17.56 -17.82
N LYS A 110 8.46 17.81 -16.98
CA LYS A 110 7.40 18.80 -17.21
C LYS A 110 7.96 20.23 -17.38
N ILE A 111 8.95 20.61 -16.58
CA ILE A 111 9.59 21.93 -16.69
C ILE A 111 10.24 22.11 -18.08
N PHE A 112 10.85 21.06 -18.62
CA PHE A 112 11.48 21.09 -19.95
C PHE A 112 10.51 20.86 -21.10
N ASN A 113 9.35 20.27 -20.86
CA ASN A 113 8.30 20.06 -21.86
C ASN A 113 6.92 20.40 -21.27
N LYS A 114 6.51 21.65 -21.45
CA LYS A 114 5.23 22.14 -20.92
C LYS A 114 3.98 21.45 -21.52
N LYS A 115 4.11 20.82 -22.70
CA LYS A 115 3.02 20.08 -23.36
C LYS A 115 2.79 18.71 -22.72
N LEU A 116 3.82 18.12 -22.07
CA LEU A 116 3.68 16.86 -21.36
C LEU A 116 2.66 17.01 -20.22
N LYS A 117 1.62 16.21 -20.20
CA LYS A 117 0.69 16.12 -19.08
C LYS A 117 1.28 15.22 -18.00
N THR A 118 1.31 15.69 -16.76
CA THR A 118 1.99 14.97 -15.67
C THR A 118 1.08 14.83 -14.46
N ILE A 119 0.96 13.58 -14.01
CA ILE A 119 0.30 13.21 -12.77
C ILE A 119 1.36 12.60 -11.86
N ILE A 120 1.40 12.99 -10.61
CA ILE A 120 2.30 12.41 -9.61
C ILE A 120 1.51 11.70 -8.53
N SER A 121 2.03 10.60 -8.00
CA SER A 121 1.37 9.84 -6.95
C SER A 121 2.23 9.77 -5.68
N GLU A 122 1.66 10.19 -4.54
CA GLU A 122 2.27 10.00 -3.22
C GLU A 122 1.59 8.83 -2.49
N ARG A 123 2.41 7.96 -1.86
CA ARG A 123 1.94 6.67 -1.34
C ARG A 123 2.25 6.45 0.13
N CYS A 124 2.88 7.42 0.78
CA CYS A 124 3.27 7.37 2.19
C CYS A 124 2.83 8.67 2.88
N PHE A 125 2.59 8.62 4.19
CA PHE A 125 2.28 9.80 4.99
C PHE A 125 3.58 10.61 5.25
N PRO A 126 3.79 11.76 4.58
CA PRO A 126 5.10 12.40 4.55
C PRO A 126 5.60 12.90 5.91
N SER A 127 4.74 13.49 6.73
CA SER A 127 5.12 13.99 8.06
C SER A 127 5.69 12.91 8.96
N ILE A 128 5.21 11.67 8.85
CA ILE A 128 5.74 10.53 9.61
C ILE A 128 6.96 9.93 8.92
N MET A 129 6.89 9.73 7.60
CA MET A 129 7.97 9.12 6.81
C MET A 129 9.31 9.85 6.96
N TYR A 130 9.27 11.19 7.06
CA TYR A 130 10.47 12.04 7.17
C TYR A 130 10.71 12.60 8.57
N SER A 131 9.96 12.18 9.61
CA SER A 131 10.08 12.67 10.99
C SER A 131 11.44 12.41 11.63
N SER A 132 12.13 11.35 11.20
CA SER A 132 13.45 10.96 11.77
C SER A 132 14.55 11.98 11.56
N SER A 133 14.40 12.93 10.62
CA SER A 133 15.41 13.95 10.34
C SER A 133 14.80 15.27 9.87
N ALA A 134 15.08 16.35 10.58
CA ALA A 134 14.69 17.70 10.15
C ALA A 134 15.25 18.07 8.75
N PHE A 135 16.40 17.50 8.37
CA PHE A 135 16.97 17.70 7.04
C PHE A 135 16.11 17.04 5.96
N TYR A 136 15.69 15.78 6.14
CA TYR A 136 14.82 15.09 5.17
C TYR A 136 13.46 15.76 5.08
N LEU A 137 12.88 16.19 6.19
CA LEU A 137 11.61 16.90 6.22
C LEU A 137 11.68 18.21 5.43
N ARG A 138 12.73 19.03 5.66
CA ARG A 138 12.96 20.29 4.94
C ARG A 138 13.22 20.06 3.45
N SER A 139 14.00 19.03 3.11
CA SER A 139 14.31 18.66 1.72
C SER A 139 13.05 18.24 0.98
N PHE A 140 12.20 17.41 1.57
CA PHE A 140 10.94 17.01 0.97
C PHE A 140 9.98 18.20 0.81
N LYS A 141 9.88 19.07 1.82
CA LYS A 141 9.11 20.32 1.73
C LYS A 141 9.58 21.21 0.57
N PHE A 142 10.90 21.30 0.36
CA PHE A 142 11.46 22.01 -0.79
C PHE A 142 11.05 21.35 -2.13
N ILE A 143 11.12 20.01 -2.21
CA ILE A 143 10.71 19.25 -3.40
C ILE A 143 9.24 19.53 -3.73
N VAL A 144 8.35 19.42 -2.74
CA VAL A 144 6.92 19.67 -2.95
C VAL A 144 6.69 21.10 -3.44
N LYS A 145 7.25 22.10 -2.77
CA LYS A 145 7.05 23.51 -3.13
C LYS A 145 7.59 23.87 -4.51
N LYS A 146 8.73 23.33 -4.93
CA LYS A 146 9.43 23.74 -6.16
C LYS A 146 9.14 22.85 -7.36
N PHE A 147 8.90 21.56 -7.13
CA PHE A 147 8.75 20.57 -8.20
C PHE A 147 7.35 19.97 -8.28
N TYR A 148 6.78 19.47 -7.18
CA TYR A 148 5.45 18.85 -7.22
C TYR A 148 4.40 19.84 -7.74
N ASN A 149 4.48 21.09 -7.33
CA ASN A 149 3.59 22.16 -7.79
C ASN A 149 3.74 22.55 -9.28
N LYS A 150 4.58 21.87 -10.07
CA LYS A 150 4.71 22.04 -11.52
C LYS A 150 3.91 21.04 -12.33
N ASN A 151 3.41 20.01 -11.67
CA ASN A 151 2.60 18.97 -12.31
C ASN A 151 1.14 19.42 -12.49
N ASP A 152 0.41 18.73 -13.35
CA ASP A 152 -0.98 19.08 -13.63
C ASP A 152 -1.91 18.59 -12.51
N LEU A 153 -1.58 17.43 -11.87
CA LEU A 153 -2.37 16.85 -10.82
C LEU A 153 -1.50 15.96 -9.90
N LEU A 154 -1.91 15.84 -8.64
CA LEU A 154 -1.43 14.81 -7.72
C LEU A 154 -2.59 13.90 -7.33
N PHE A 155 -2.34 12.62 -7.17
CA PHE A 155 -3.22 11.77 -6.39
C PHE A 155 -2.46 11.00 -5.31
N SER A 156 -3.14 10.72 -4.22
CA SER A 156 -2.64 9.81 -3.20
C SER A 156 -3.65 8.69 -2.92
N ASN A 157 -3.22 7.69 -2.19
CA ASN A 157 -4.08 6.57 -1.80
C ASN A 157 -4.80 6.79 -0.47
N SER A 158 -4.77 8.02 0.07
CA SER A 158 -5.46 8.39 1.31
C SER A 158 -5.76 9.89 1.35
N LEU A 159 -6.92 10.23 1.88
CA LEU A 159 -7.32 11.62 2.13
C LEU A 159 -6.30 12.35 3.02
N TYR A 160 -5.86 11.68 4.09
CA TYR A 160 -4.94 12.26 5.06
C TYR A 160 -3.55 12.58 4.49
N ILE A 161 -3.09 11.82 3.49
CA ILE A 161 -1.83 12.13 2.76
C ILE A 161 -1.98 13.46 2.00
N ASN A 162 -3.11 13.67 1.32
CA ASN A 162 -3.37 14.92 0.61
C ASN A 162 -3.45 16.12 1.55
N GLU A 163 -4.09 15.95 2.70
CA GLU A 163 -4.18 16.98 3.74
C GLU A 163 -2.80 17.33 4.29
N ASP A 164 -1.99 16.33 4.63
CA ASP A 164 -0.62 16.52 5.13
C ASP A 164 0.25 17.27 4.11
N LEU A 165 0.19 16.89 2.84
CA LEU A 165 0.92 17.57 1.77
C LEU A 165 0.52 19.04 1.62
N LYS A 166 -0.78 19.36 1.73
CA LYS A 166 -1.29 20.73 1.65
C LYS A 166 -0.90 21.56 2.89
N GLN A 167 -1.15 21.04 4.09
CA GLN A 167 -0.97 21.76 5.35
C GLN A 167 0.51 21.93 5.71
N ASN A 168 1.30 20.85 5.60
CA ASN A 168 2.66 20.81 6.13
C ASN A 168 3.75 21.02 5.07
N PHE A 169 3.49 20.67 3.80
CA PHE A 169 4.50 20.72 2.73
C PHE A 169 4.25 21.78 1.68
N GLY A 170 3.08 22.41 1.68
CA GLY A 170 2.76 23.53 0.78
C GLY A 170 2.46 23.09 -0.65
N LEU A 171 1.76 21.97 -0.80
CA LEU A 171 1.16 21.54 -2.05
C LEU A 171 0.06 22.52 -2.45
N LYS A 172 0.06 22.95 -3.72
CA LYS A 172 -0.89 23.94 -4.27
C LYS A 172 -1.71 23.42 -5.44
N ILE A 173 -1.19 22.38 -6.15
CA ILE A 173 -1.93 21.77 -7.27
C ILE A 173 -3.10 20.95 -6.74
N ASN A 174 -4.02 20.62 -7.63
CA ASN A 174 -5.13 19.76 -7.28
C ASN A 174 -4.64 18.39 -6.81
N ALA A 175 -5.20 17.91 -5.71
CA ALA A 175 -4.85 16.63 -5.12
C ALA A 175 -6.13 15.82 -4.89
N GLU A 176 -6.19 14.63 -5.52
CA GLU A 176 -7.33 13.72 -5.45
C GLU A 176 -6.96 12.45 -4.70
N VAL A 177 -7.96 11.76 -4.19
CA VAL A 177 -7.79 10.45 -3.57
C VAL A 177 -8.10 9.38 -4.60
N LEU A 178 -7.19 8.43 -4.76
CA LEU A 178 -7.32 7.30 -5.64
C LEU A 178 -6.80 6.07 -4.91
N TYR A 179 -7.73 5.30 -4.37
CA TYR A 179 -7.40 4.16 -3.51
C TYR A 179 -6.66 3.05 -4.27
N ASN A 180 -6.03 2.16 -3.51
CA ASN A 180 -5.34 1.02 -4.10
C ASN A 180 -6.34 0.05 -4.73
N PRO A 181 -6.11 -0.39 -5.97
CA PRO A 181 -6.92 -1.41 -6.60
C PRO A 181 -6.65 -2.79 -6.02
N ILE A 182 -7.69 -3.62 -6.07
CA ILE A 182 -7.58 -5.04 -5.83
C ILE A 182 -8.27 -5.82 -6.95
N GLN A 183 -7.71 -6.97 -7.29
CA GLN A 183 -8.37 -7.91 -8.20
C GLN A 183 -9.23 -8.86 -7.37
N ILE A 184 -10.53 -8.85 -7.57
CA ILE A 184 -11.46 -9.78 -6.94
C ILE A 184 -11.53 -11.05 -7.79
N THR A 185 -11.37 -12.21 -7.18
CA THR A 185 -11.54 -13.52 -7.83
C THR A 185 -12.84 -14.14 -7.35
N ASN A 186 -13.55 -14.84 -8.25
CA ASN A 186 -14.87 -15.42 -7.97
C ASN A 186 -14.84 -16.64 -7.00
N GLN A 187 -13.72 -16.93 -6.36
CA GLN A 187 -13.54 -18.11 -5.49
C GLN A 187 -14.05 -17.96 -4.05
N THR A 188 -14.96 -17.05 -3.77
CA THR A 188 -15.23 -16.59 -2.41
C THR A 188 -16.50 -17.12 -1.76
N ASN A 189 -17.29 -17.96 -2.41
CA ASN A 189 -18.64 -18.24 -1.91
C ASN A 189 -18.74 -19.31 -0.80
N ASP A 190 -17.72 -20.14 -0.57
CA ASP A 190 -17.81 -21.26 0.38
C ASP A 190 -17.28 -20.94 1.79
N PHE A 191 -16.60 -19.80 1.96
CA PHE A 191 -15.98 -19.38 3.22
C PHE A 191 -16.97 -19.13 4.37
N ILE A 192 -18.21 -18.75 4.04
CA ILE A 192 -19.23 -18.39 5.04
C ILE A 192 -19.88 -19.63 5.64
N SER A 193 -19.83 -20.77 4.95
CA SER A 193 -20.55 -21.98 5.35
C SER A 193 -19.83 -22.83 6.42
N ASP A 194 -18.51 -22.89 6.38
CA ASP A 194 -17.74 -23.88 7.15
C ASP A 194 -16.70 -23.24 8.11
N ILE A 195 -17.13 -22.34 8.98
CA ILE A 195 -16.35 -22.08 10.21
C ILE A 195 -16.53 -23.32 11.09
N GLU A 196 -15.79 -24.40 10.74
CA GLU A 196 -15.70 -25.57 11.61
C GLU A 196 -15.14 -25.18 12.97
N LEU A 197 -15.58 -25.89 13.99
CA LEU A 197 -15.10 -25.78 15.37
C LEU A 197 -13.64 -26.31 15.46
N SER A 198 -12.71 -25.55 14.93
CA SER A 198 -11.32 -25.73 15.30
C SER A 198 -11.19 -25.33 16.78
N ASN A 199 -10.49 -26.15 17.56
CA ASN A 199 -10.12 -25.78 18.93
C ASN A 199 -9.08 -24.64 18.96
N GLU A 200 -8.54 -24.27 17.82
CA GLU A 200 -7.53 -23.21 17.65
C GLU A 200 -8.12 -22.03 16.89
N PHE A 201 -7.72 -20.82 17.29
CA PHE A 201 -8.06 -19.56 16.63
C PHE A 201 -6.83 -19.03 15.89
N ASN A 202 -6.87 -19.06 14.57
CA ASN A 202 -5.72 -18.77 13.70
C ASN A 202 -5.73 -17.31 13.26
N ILE A 203 -4.77 -16.53 13.77
CA ILE A 203 -4.57 -15.12 13.43
C ILE A 203 -3.50 -15.03 12.36
N ILE A 204 -3.73 -14.18 11.37
CA ILE A 204 -2.74 -13.89 10.31
C ILE A 204 -2.34 -12.42 10.41
N THR A 205 -1.06 -12.14 10.26
CA THR A 205 -0.56 -10.80 9.99
C THR A 205 0.33 -10.79 8.75
N VAL A 206 0.22 -9.72 7.95
CA VAL A 206 0.91 -9.59 6.66
C VAL A 206 1.60 -8.25 6.55
N GLY A 207 2.91 -8.24 6.35
CA GLY A 207 3.65 -7.01 6.15
C GLY A 207 5.16 -7.15 6.25
N ARG A 208 5.89 -6.12 5.84
CA ARG A 208 7.35 -6.09 6.04
C ARG A 208 7.69 -6.09 7.53
N LEU A 209 8.69 -6.87 7.93
CA LEU A 209 9.14 -6.94 9.32
C LEU A 209 10.04 -5.73 9.65
N ILE A 210 9.42 -4.58 9.82
CA ILE A 210 10.04 -3.27 10.11
C ILE A 210 9.27 -2.55 11.20
N GLU A 211 9.88 -1.57 11.85
CA GLU A 211 9.38 -0.85 13.03
C GLU A 211 7.94 -0.34 12.87
N VAL A 212 7.62 0.29 11.73
CA VAL A 212 6.29 0.88 11.52
C VAL A 212 5.15 -0.13 11.49
N LYS A 213 5.44 -1.43 11.25
CA LYS A 213 4.43 -2.49 11.21
C LYS A 213 4.12 -3.08 12.59
N ASN A 214 4.95 -2.77 13.58
CA ASN A 214 4.75 -3.09 14.99
C ASN A 214 4.39 -4.58 15.27
N HIS A 215 5.11 -5.49 14.63
CA HIS A 215 4.94 -6.92 14.89
C HIS A 215 5.33 -7.28 16.35
N ASN A 216 6.21 -6.50 17.00
CA ASN A 216 6.52 -6.65 18.41
C ASN A 216 5.25 -6.61 19.27
N GLY A 217 4.42 -5.57 19.09
CA GLY A 217 3.17 -5.42 19.85
C GLY A 217 2.18 -6.57 19.61
N ILE A 218 2.16 -7.16 18.39
CA ILE A 218 1.36 -8.37 18.13
C ILE A 218 1.92 -9.56 18.92
N ILE A 219 3.24 -9.80 18.88
CA ILE A 219 3.89 -10.91 19.61
C ILE A 219 3.69 -10.75 21.12
N GLU A 220 3.89 -9.55 21.65
CA GLU A 220 3.67 -9.24 23.07
C GLU A 220 2.21 -9.51 23.48
N SER A 221 1.24 -9.21 22.61
CA SER A 221 -0.17 -9.49 22.87
C SER A 221 -0.43 -10.99 23.06
N PHE A 222 0.29 -11.84 22.35
CA PHE A 222 0.13 -13.29 22.45
C PHE A 222 0.56 -13.88 23.80
N SER A 223 1.43 -13.21 24.57
CA SER A 223 1.77 -13.61 25.94
C SER A 223 0.58 -13.53 26.91
N LEU A 224 -0.43 -12.72 26.56
CA LEU A 224 -1.63 -12.51 27.36
C LEU A 224 -2.84 -13.34 26.88
N LEU A 225 -2.72 -14.02 25.73
CA LEU A 225 -3.80 -14.85 25.16
C LEU A 225 -3.66 -16.31 25.57
N PRO A 226 -4.77 -17.05 25.74
CA PRO A 226 -4.77 -18.49 25.96
C PRO A 226 -4.00 -19.28 24.90
N SER A 227 -3.66 -20.52 25.18
CA SER A 227 -2.78 -21.36 24.32
C SER A 227 -3.41 -21.80 23.00
N ASN A 228 -4.73 -21.73 22.89
CA ASN A 228 -5.46 -22.07 21.66
C ASN A 228 -5.37 -21.00 20.54
N TYR A 229 -4.74 -19.86 20.78
CA TYR A 229 -4.50 -18.85 19.74
C TYR A 229 -3.15 -19.10 19.04
N LYS A 230 -3.17 -19.09 17.71
CA LYS A 230 -2.01 -19.24 16.84
C LYS A 230 -1.82 -17.97 15.97
N LEU A 231 -0.58 -17.67 15.61
CA LEU A 231 -0.23 -16.53 14.76
C LEU A 231 0.68 -16.98 13.61
N ASP A 232 0.26 -16.72 12.40
CA ASP A 232 1.07 -16.83 11.20
C ASP A 232 1.51 -15.45 10.73
N ILE A 233 2.82 -15.21 10.65
CA ILE A 233 3.44 -13.94 10.24
C ILE A 233 3.97 -14.10 8.82
N TYR A 234 3.36 -13.40 7.85
CA TYR A 234 3.77 -13.38 6.45
C TYR A 234 4.51 -12.09 6.12
N GLY A 235 5.72 -12.23 5.61
CA GLY A 235 6.59 -11.14 5.22
C GLY A 235 8.02 -11.36 5.66
N SER A 236 8.90 -10.45 5.28
CA SER A 236 10.31 -10.42 5.68
C SER A 236 10.76 -8.99 5.98
N GLY A 237 11.89 -8.82 6.65
CA GLY A 237 12.41 -7.49 6.94
C GLY A 237 13.57 -7.48 7.93
N SER A 238 14.07 -6.28 8.21
CA SER A 238 15.26 -6.09 9.06
C SER A 238 15.07 -6.52 10.51
N LEU A 239 13.84 -6.62 11.01
CA LEU A 239 13.53 -7.01 12.38
C LEU A 239 13.28 -8.51 12.57
N GLU A 240 13.38 -9.34 11.53
CA GLU A 240 13.01 -10.76 11.61
C GLU A 240 13.73 -11.50 12.74
N ASN A 241 15.05 -11.34 12.86
CA ASN A 241 15.82 -12.00 13.93
C ASN A 241 15.42 -11.50 15.32
N GLN A 242 15.19 -10.20 15.47
CA GLN A 242 14.73 -9.60 16.73
C GLN A 242 13.36 -10.13 17.14
N LEU A 243 12.42 -10.25 16.18
CA LEU A 243 11.07 -10.78 16.43
C LEU A 243 11.12 -12.25 16.82
N LYS A 244 11.97 -13.08 16.19
CA LYS A 244 12.20 -14.48 16.57
C LYS A 244 12.79 -14.60 17.97
N THR A 245 13.75 -13.74 18.33
CA THR A 245 14.31 -13.69 19.69
C THR A 245 13.22 -13.37 20.71
N LEU A 246 12.39 -12.34 20.47
CA LEU A 246 11.27 -11.96 21.34
C LEU A 246 10.27 -13.12 21.50
N THR A 247 9.96 -13.84 20.41
CA THR A 247 9.07 -15.01 20.45
C THR A 247 9.62 -16.10 21.39
N ASN A 248 10.93 -16.38 21.32
CA ASN A 248 11.60 -17.37 22.18
C ASN A 248 11.64 -16.91 23.65
N GLU A 249 11.97 -15.64 23.91
CA GLU A 249 12.00 -15.06 25.27
C GLU A 249 10.62 -15.14 25.96
N LEU A 250 9.54 -15.08 25.19
CA LEU A 250 8.17 -15.21 25.67
C LEU A 250 7.63 -16.65 25.68
N ASN A 251 8.42 -17.66 25.25
CA ASN A 251 8.04 -19.07 25.11
C ASN A 251 6.80 -19.26 24.21
N LEU A 252 6.79 -18.61 23.05
CA LEU A 252 5.67 -18.60 22.11
C LEU A 252 5.97 -19.33 20.77
N GLU A 253 7.06 -20.08 20.64
CA GLU A 253 7.55 -20.69 19.38
C GLU A 253 6.56 -21.71 18.81
N GLU A 254 5.80 -22.41 19.67
CA GLU A 254 4.78 -23.37 19.25
C GLU A 254 3.47 -22.71 18.78
N ARG A 255 3.35 -21.38 19.00
CA ARG A 255 2.15 -20.61 18.71
C ARG A 255 2.33 -19.55 17.62
N ILE A 256 3.57 -19.11 17.38
CA ILE A 256 3.90 -18.03 16.43
C ILE A 256 4.84 -18.54 15.36
N HIS A 257 4.39 -18.48 14.12
CA HIS A 257 5.12 -19.03 12.98
C HIS A 257 5.48 -17.94 11.96
N PHE A 258 6.78 -17.80 11.67
CA PHE A 258 7.29 -16.94 10.63
C PHE A 258 7.27 -17.66 9.29
N LYS A 259 6.37 -17.29 8.39
CA LYS A 259 6.13 -17.94 7.09
C LYS A 259 6.95 -17.35 5.94
N GLY A 260 7.61 -16.19 6.17
CA GLY A 260 8.35 -15.48 5.11
C GLY A 260 7.46 -14.87 4.04
N ASN A 261 8.05 -14.55 2.90
CA ASN A 261 7.33 -14.00 1.75
C ASN A 261 6.67 -15.12 0.94
N VAL A 262 5.44 -14.88 0.49
CA VAL A 262 4.68 -15.79 -0.36
C VAL A 262 4.20 -15.04 -1.63
N SER A 263 4.08 -15.76 -2.74
CA SER A 263 3.67 -15.17 -4.02
C SER A 263 2.18 -14.80 -4.06
N ASN A 264 1.32 -15.65 -3.48
CA ASN A 264 -0.11 -15.41 -3.39
C ASN A 264 -0.58 -15.52 -1.93
N ILE A 265 -0.67 -14.37 -1.27
CA ILE A 265 -1.07 -14.33 0.15
C ILE A 265 -2.51 -14.79 0.38
N ARG A 266 -3.39 -14.67 -0.62
CA ARG A 266 -4.79 -15.05 -0.48
C ARG A 266 -4.98 -16.53 -0.16
N ASP A 267 -4.13 -17.42 -0.71
CA ASP A 267 -4.19 -18.86 -0.46
C ASP A 267 -3.95 -19.22 1.02
N TYR A 268 -3.40 -18.28 1.76
CA TYR A 268 -3.13 -18.41 3.19
C TYR A 268 -4.16 -17.64 4.03
N LEU A 269 -4.56 -16.44 3.59
CA LEU A 269 -5.58 -15.65 4.29
C LEU A 269 -6.90 -16.42 4.45
N VAL A 270 -7.25 -17.25 3.46
CA VAL A 270 -8.43 -18.12 3.53
C VAL A 270 -8.40 -19.13 4.67
N LYS A 271 -7.25 -19.40 5.28
CA LYS A 271 -7.07 -20.35 6.38
C LYS A 271 -7.10 -19.71 7.76
N GLY A 272 -7.20 -18.40 7.83
CA GLY A 272 -7.24 -17.65 9.07
C GLY A 272 -8.64 -17.39 9.57
N ASP A 273 -8.77 -17.10 10.85
CA ASP A 273 -10.00 -16.65 11.49
C ASP A 273 -10.10 -15.12 11.51
N CYS A 274 -8.98 -14.42 11.57
CA CYS A 274 -8.91 -12.97 11.38
C CYS A 274 -7.52 -12.50 10.91
N LEU A 275 -7.50 -11.34 10.23
CA LEU A 275 -6.28 -10.57 10.01
C LEU A 275 -6.09 -9.59 11.17
N VAL A 276 -4.85 -9.49 11.68
CA VAL A 276 -4.42 -8.42 12.57
C VAL A 276 -3.39 -7.53 11.88
N LEU A 277 -3.67 -6.23 11.79
CA LEU A 277 -2.74 -5.20 11.33
C LEU A 277 -2.55 -4.16 12.44
N PHE A 278 -1.42 -4.21 13.14
CA PHE A 278 -1.17 -3.37 14.33
C PHE A 278 -0.14 -2.26 14.07
N SER A 279 -0.11 -1.73 12.86
CA SER A 279 0.86 -0.74 12.40
C SER A 279 0.77 0.59 13.14
N ASN A 280 1.92 1.26 13.30
CA ASN A 280 2.00 2.62 13.82
C ASN A 280 1.59 3.67 12.79
N THR A 281 1.76 3.37 11.50
CA THR A 281 1.33 4.21 10.38
C THR A 281 1.19 3.38 9.10
N GLU A 282 0.26 3.79 8.25
CA GLU A 282 0.02 3.23 6.93
C GLU A 282 -0.15 4.33 5.88
N GLY A 283 -0.05 3.97 4.60
CA GLY A 283 -0.59 4.79 3.52
C GLY A 283 -2.02 4.35 3.24
N PHE A 284 -2.14 3.16 2.63
CA PHE A 284 -3.39 2.45 2.42
C PHE A 284 -3.07 0.95 2.43
N PRO A 285 -3.45 0.21 3.46
CA PRO A 285 -2.94 -1.14 3.70
C PRO A 285 -3.57 -2.18 2.78
N ASN A 286 -2.84 -2.63 1.76
CA ASN A 286 -3.28 -3.69 0.85
C ASN A 286 -3.64 -4.99 1.58
N ALA A 287 -2.96 -5.31 2.69
CA ALA A 287 -3.26 -6.49 3.49
C ALA A 287 -4.72 -6.53 3.98
N ILE A 288 -5.30 -5.36 4.31
CA ILE A 288 -6.72 -5.26 4.67
C ILE A 288 -7.60 -5.58 3.46
N LEU A 289 -7.30 -5.00 2.29
CA LEU A 289 -8.05 -5.30 1.06
C LEU A 289 -7.96 -6.79 0.68
N GLU A 290 -6.77 -7.38 0.82
CA GLU A 290 -6.54 -8.79 0.53
C GLU A 290 -7.34 -9.69 1.48
N ALA A 291 -7.37 -9.38 2.78
CA ALA A 291 -8.16 -10.09 3.76
C ALA A 291 -9.68 -9.96 3.47
N MET A 292 -10.16 -8.74 3.25
CA MET A 292 -11.55 -8.50 2.91
C MET A 292 -11.97 -9.19 1.61
N SER A 293 -11.06 -9.30 0.63
CA SER A 293 -11.34 -9.95 -0.67
C SER A 293 -11.57 -11.46 -0.57
N VAL A 294 -11.17 -12.07 0.52
CA VAL A 294 -11.43 -13.48 0.84
C VAL A 294 -12.42 -13.64 2.01
N GLY A 295 -13.05 -12.55 2.44
CA GLY A 295 -14.00 -12.57 3.54
C GLY A 295 -13.39 -12.76 4.92
N LEU A 296 -12.08 -12.53 5.09
CA LEU A 296 -11.41 -12.64 6.39
C LEU A 296 -11.70 -11.40 7.24
N PRO A 297 -12.26 -11.51 8.45
CA PRO A 297 -12.45 -10.39 9.38
C PRO A 297 -11.15 -9.70 9.73
N VAL A 298 -11.20 -8.39 9.96
CA VAL A 298 -10.01 -7.56 10.17
C VAL A 298 -10.07 -6.85 11.53
N ILE A 299 -8.96 -6.93 12.27
CA ILE A 299 -8.63 -6.03 13.38
C ILE A 299 -7.46 -5.16 12.94
N SER A 300 -7.60 -3.84 13.05
CA SER A 300 -6.51 -2.91 12.73
C SER A 300 -6.32 -1.85 13.79
N SER A 301 -5.06 -1.42 13.97
CA SER A 301 -4.81 -0.17 14.67
C SER A 301 -5.45 0.99 13.91
N ASN A 302 -6.05 1.94 14.64
CA ASN A 302 -6.57 3.19 14.10
C ASN A 302 -5.41 4.18 13.86
N CYS A 303 -4.40 3.74 13.13
CA CYS A 303 -3.26 4.58 12.79
C CYS A 303 -3.63 5.57 11.67
N MET A 304 -2.83 6.64 11.60
CA MET A 304 -3.02 7.69 10.59
C MET A 304 -2.93 7.10 9.19
N SER A 305 -3.91 7.45 8.38
CA SER A 305 -4.25 7.07 7.02
C SER A 305 -4.52 5.56 6.78
N GLY A 306 -5.50 5.28 5.95
CA GLY A 306 -5.86 3.96 5.44
C GLY A 306 -6.82 3.13 6.29
N PRO A 307 -6.50 2.67 7.51
CA PRO A 307 -7.39 1.80 8.27
C PRO A 307 -8.78 2.39 8.51
N LEU A 308 -8.87 3.66 8.92
CA LEU A 308 -10.14 4.35 9.14
C LEU A 308 -10.94 4.51 7.82
N GLU A 309 -10.23 4.78 6.72
CA GLU A 309 -10.83 4.90 5.38
C GLU A 309 -11.44 3.57 4.90
N LEU A 310 -10.72 2.47 5.15
CA LEU A 310 -11.15 1.13 4.75
C LEU A 310 -12.27 0.60 5.65
N LEU A 311 -12.05 0.67 6.96
CA LEU A 311 -12.89 -0.03 7.93
C LEU A 311 -14.07 0.81 8.43
N ASN A 312 -14.04 2.14 8.25
CA ASN A 312 -15.09 3.04 8.76
C ASN A 312 -15.45 4.23 7.86
N GLU A 313 -15.06 4.21 6.57
CA GLU A 313 -15.40 5.26 5.58
C GLU A 313 -15.04 6.68 6.03
N ASN A 314 -13.91 6.84 6.72
CA ASN A 314 -13.44 8.09 7.34
C ASN A 314 -14.30 8.64 8.49
N GLU A 315 -15.32 7.92 8.95
CA GLU A 315 -16.06 8.34 10.14
C GLU A 315 -15.16 8.20 11.37
N LEU A 316 -14.88 9.33 12.02
CA LEU A 316 -13.99 9.36 13.18
C LEU A 316 -14.55 8.54 14.34
N VAL A 317 -13.70 7.80 15.01
CA VAL A 317 -14.03 7.02 16.19
C VAL A 317 -13.18 7.46 17.38
N LYS A 318 -13.80 7.42 18.57
CA LYS A 318 -13.09 7.56 19.84
C LYS A 318 -12.94 6.18 20.45
N ILE A 319 -11.73 5.75 20.71
CA ILE A 319 -11.41 4.46 21.30
C ILE A 319 -10.84 4.71 22.70
N GLU A 320 -11.49 4.18 23.72
CA GLU A 320 -10.98 4.29 25.09
C GLU A 320 -9.75 3.38 25.27
N PRO A 321 -8.73 3.80 26.04
CA PRO A 321 -7.55 2.98 26.30
C PRO A 321 -7.92 1.58 26.83
N GLY A 322 -7.25 0.55 26.34
CA GLY A 322 -7.52 -0.83 26.69
C GLY A 322 -8.84 -1.36 26.13
N SER A 323 -9.40 -0.75 25.09
CA SER A 323 -10.64 -1.14 24.44
C SER A 323 -10.54 -1.12 22.93
N PHE A 324 -11.63 -1.44 22.26
CA PHE A 324 -11.76 -1.43 20.79
C PHE A 324 -13.11 -0.83 20.39
N VAL A 325 -13.25 -0.55 19.09
CA VAL A 325 -14.53 -0.11 18.49
C VAL A 325 -14.86 -1.05 17.33
N GLU A 326 -16.12 -1.52 17.32
CA GLU A 326 -16.72 -2.18 16.17
C GLU A 326 -17.01 -1.12 15.09
N ALA A 327 -16.15 -1.06 14.07
CA ALA A 327 -16.33 -0.20 12.92
C ALA A 327 -17.28 -0.86 11.89
N LYS A 328 -17.57 -0.16 10.79
CA LYS A 328 -18.54 -0.66 9.78
C LYS A 328 -18.10 -1.99 9.15
N TYR A 329 -16.79 -2.18 8.92
CA TYR A 329 -16.25 -3.29 8.13
C TYR A 329 -15.15 -4.08 8.86
N GLY A 330 -14.95 -3.87 10.15
CA GLY A 330 -13.95 -4.53 10.97
C GLY A 330 -13.82 -3.89 12.34
N ILE A 331 -12.75 -4.19 13.05
CA ILE A 331 -12.49 -3.67 14.39
C ILE A 331 -11.29 -2.73 14.38
N LEU A 332 -11.43 -1.61 15.11
CA LEU A 332 -10.35 -0.63 15.31
C LEU A 332 -9.91 -0.61 16.77
N VAL A 333 -8.59 -0.59 16.98
CA VAL A 333 -7.93 -0.46 18.29
C VAL A 333 -6.98 0.74 18.28
N ASN A 334 -6.63 1.27 19.45
CA ASN A 334 -5.62 2.34 19.50
C ASN A 334 -4.23 1.82 19.10
N ILE A 335 -3.38 2.72 18.58
CA ILE A 335 -1.98 2.44 18.29
C ILE A 335 -1.28 2.02 19.59
N ASN A 336 -0.47 0.95 19.55
CA ASN A 336 0.28 0.42 20.68
C ASN A 336 -0.59 -0.04 21.89
N ASP A 337 -1.89 -0.19 21.71
CA ASP A 337 -2.80 -0.66 22.76
C ASP A 337 -2.94 -2.19 22.74
N ILE A 338 -1.99 -2.87 23.37
CA ILE A 338 -1.96 -4.34 23.48
C ILE A 338 -3.20 -4.88 24.16
N HIS A 339 -3.71 -4.22 25.20
CA HIS A 339 -4.92 -4.66 25.91
C HIS A 339 -6.17 -4.52 25.05
N GLY A 340 -6.28 -3.42 24.30
CA GLY A 340 -7.36 -3.22 23.32
C GLY A 340 -7.30 -4.29 22.22
N LEU A 341 -6.09 -4.59 21.71
CA LEU A 341 -5.90 -5.65 20.71
C LEU A 341 -6.35 -7.02 21.24
N ASN A 342 -5.95 -7.39 22.46
CA ASN A 342 -6.32 -8.67 23.05
C ASN A 342 -7.85 -8.80 23.25
N LYS A 343 -8.51 -7.74 23.70
CA LYS A 343 -9.96 -7.75 23.83
C LYS A 343 -10.64 -7.88 22.47
N ALA A 344 -10.13 -7.23 21.44
CA ALA A 344 -10.66 -7.33 20.08
C ALA A 344 -10.52 -8.75 19.51
N ILE A 345 -9.35 -9.40 19.73
CA ILE A 345 -9.10 -10.78 19.31
C ILE A 345 -10.07 -11.75 20.02
N GLN A 346 -10.17 -11.66 21.36
CA GLN A 346 -11.08 -12.52 22.15
C GLN A 346 -12.54 -12.27 21.80
N PHE A 347 -12.92 -11.03 21.50
CA PHE A 347 -14.25 -10.70 21.06
C PHE A 347 -14.60 -11.37 19.72
N LEU A 348 -13.70 -11.34 18.73
CA LEU A 348 -13.93 -12.05 17.46
C LEU A 348 -13.98 -13.57 17.64
N GLU A 349 -13.11 -14.13 18.47
CA GLU A 349 -13.12 -15.57 18.73
C GLU A 349 -14.45 -16.01 19.34
N SER A 350 -14.94 -15.28 20.35
CA SER A 350 -16.17 -15.64 21.09
C SER A 350 -17.45 -15.35 20.32
N ASN A 351 -17.42 -14.53 19.26
CA ASN A 351 -18.59 -14.04 18.55
C ASN A 351 -18.62 -14.45 17.07
N LYS A 352 -19.00 -15.70 16.77
CA LYS A 352 -19.06 -16.24 15.40
C LYS A 352 -19.97 -15.43 14.47
N ASP A 353 -21.10 -14.94 14.97
CA ASP A 353 -22.02 -14.16 14.15
C ASP A 353 -21.43 -12.80 13.75
N VAL A 354 -20.63 -12.20 14.62
CA VAL A 354 -19.86 -10.98 14.30
C VAL A 354 -18.83 -11.28 13.21
N ARG A 355 -18.10 -12.39 13.32
CA ARG A 355 -17.15 -12.80 12.26
C ARG A 355 -17.85 -12.98 10.92
N LYS A 356 -18.97 -13.70 10.87
CA LYS A 356 -19.78 -13.88 9.66
C LYS A 356 -20.27 -12.54 9.09
N ASN A 357 -20.70 -11.63 9.94
CA ASN A 357 -21.15 -10.31 9.52
C ASN A 357 -20.00 -9.49 8.91
N TYR A 358 -18.82 -9.47 9.56
CA TYR A 358 -17.64 -8.78 9.03
C TYR A 358 -17.10 -9.43 7.76
N SER A 359 -17.14 -10.75 7.64
CA SER A 359 -16.80 -11.45 6.41
C SER A 359 -17.66 -10.94 5.24
N LYS A 360 -18.98 -10.94 5.39
CA LYS A 360 -19.92 -10.46 4.37
C LYS A 360 -19.72 -8.98 4.06
N LYS A 361 -19.66 -8.13 5.07
CA LYS A 361 -19.50 -6.68 4.91
C LYS A 361 -18.16 -6.32 4.28
N GLY A 362 -17.07 -6.99 4.69
CA GLY A 362 -15.74 -6.81 4.12
C GLY A 362 -15.72 -7.15 2.62
N PHE A 363 -16.34 -8.26 2.24
CA PHE A 363 -16.46 -8.66 0.85
C PHE A 363 -17.30 -7.68 0.01
N GLU A 364 -18.36 -7.12 0.55
CA GLU A 364 -19.09 -6.05 -0.14
C GLU A 364 -18.25 -4.77 -0.27
N ARG A 365 -17.56 -4.37 0.79
CA ARG A 365 -16.71 -3.17 0.81
C ARG A 365 -15.58 -3.23 -0.21
N VAL A 366 -14.95 -4.39 -0.35
CA VAL A 366 -13.79 -4.53 -1.26
C VAL A 366 -14.15 -4.29 -2.74
N LYS A 367 -15.42 -4.42 -3.12
CA LYS A 367 -15.91 -4.12 -4.48
C LYS A 367 -15.73 -2.65 -4.86
N ASP A 368 -15.64 -1.76 -3.87
CA ASP A 368 -15.36 -0.34 -4.12
C ASP A 368 -13.93 -0.09 -4.62
N PHE A 369 -13.04 -1.04 -4.40
CA PHE A 369 -11.62 -0.98 -4.75
C PHE A 369 -11.25 -1.94 -5.89
N GLU A 370 -12.24 -2.51 -6.58
CA GLU A 370 -12.01 -3.43 -7.69
C GLU A 370 -11.23 -2.72 -8.80
N VAL A 371 -10.26 -3.45 -9.39
CA VAL A 371 -9.27 -2.88 -10.31
C VAL A 371 -9.90 -2.21 -11.53
N SER A 372 -11.02 -2.71 -12.03
CA SER A 372 -11.76 -2.11 -13.15
C SER A 372 -12.33 -0.74 -12.77
N LYS A 373 -12.86 -0.58 -11.55
CA LYS A 373 -13.40 0.68 -11.04
C LYS A 373 -12.29 1.72 -10.87
N ILE A 374 -11.20 1.35 -10.21
CA ILE A 374 -10.05 2.24 -10.01
C ILE A 374 -9.37 2.60 -11.35
N GLY A 375 -9.28 1.66 -12.29
CA GLY A 375 -8.78 1.91 -13.64
C GLY A 375 -9.62 2.94 -14.40
N LEU A 376 -10.95 2.87 -14.27
CA LEU A 376 -11.86 3.87 -14.86
C LEU A 376 -11.68 5.25 -14.20
N GLU A 377 -11.52 5.31 -12.88
CA GLU A 377 -11.25 6.56 -12.16
C GLU A 377 -9.95 7.22 -12.65
N ILE A 378 -8.86 6.44 -12.82
CA ILE A 378 -7.61 6.95 -13.42
C ILE A 378 -7.83 7.44 -14.85
N SER A 379 -8.57 6.70 -15.66
CA SER A 379 -8.89 7.13 -17.02
C SER A 379 -9.64 8.48 -17.02
N ASN A 380 -10.58 8.68 -16.11
CA ASN A 380 -11.29 9.93 -15.95
C ASN A 380 -10.36 11.08 -15.50
N LEU A 381 -9.38 10.80 -14.61
CA LEU A 381 -8.37 11.79 -14.23
C LEU A 381 -7.52 12.23 -15.44
N ILE A 382 -7.08 11.27 -16.26
CA ILE A 382 -6.30 11.56 -17.46
C ILE A 382 -7.10 12.43 -18.42
N ASN A 383 -8.35 12.07 -18.68
CA ASN A 383 -9.21 12.84 -19.60
C ASN A 383 -9.46 14.27 -19.12
N ARG A 384 -9.57 14.51 -17.81
CA ARG A 384 -9.76 15.87 -17.26
C ARG A 384 -8.54 16.78 -17.41
N ILE A 385 -7.32 16.24 -17.34
CA ILE A 385 -6.12 17.06 -17.52
C ILE A 385 -5.80 17.31 -19.01
N ASP A 386 -6.42 16.56 -19.90
CA ASP A 386 -6.25 16.74 -21.35
C ASP A 386 -7.10 17.88 -21.91
N GLN A 387 -8.20 18.21 -21.23
CA GLN A 387 -9.05 19.37 -21.51
C GLN A 387 -8.38 20.67 -21.05
#